data_9f33b03c8680aba8f2c139d6ccffe907
#
_entry.id   9f33b03c8680aba8f2c139d6ccffe907
#
_cell.length_a   1.000
_cell.length_b   1.000
_cell.length_c   1.000
_cell.angle_alpha   90.00
_cell.angle_beta   90.00
_cell.angle_gamma   90.00
#
_symmetry.space_group_name_H-M   'P 1'
#
loop_
_entity.id
_entity.type
_entity.pdbx_description
1 polymer ?
#
loop_
_entity_poly.entity_id
_entity_poly.type
_entity_poly.pdbx_seq_one_letter_code
_entity_poly.pdbx_strand_id
1 'polypeptide(L)'
;MASDGPSSDPRSSLSGAIAAAATGDSLDVTLQGILDAGVSALGAAMGAILLQDPDRPGLTLAAAVGVGDAARFEAELQDPAHPFALAVATRTATFDRMAATPAGSSFVGAYLPLTITSAGVDVTLGSLGMSWPAPRDLGAEERETLVSLASLAAIAADRARLASSTAERSEWFERMAHTDPLTGLANERTVGRILELELARAGRQGSEVSLALFDVDDFRSANETEGHEVGDDILRRVAAVLAESVRLVDTVGRIGGDEFVLVAPGSAGTMVARRVQDGITALPAVAGRTVSVSAGTARFPLDGTDSASLIAAATDALTRAKSGGAGSVAESETTAGA
;
A
#
# COMPACT_ATOMS: atom_id res chain seq x y z
N MET A 1 -1.45 2.08 -62.94
CA MET A 1 -0.57 1.32 -62.04
C MET A 1 -1.03 1.68 -60.64
N ALA A 2 -1.90 0.87 -60.06
CA ALA A 2 -2.33 1.01 -58.66
C ALA A 2 -1.23 0.34 -57.79
N SER A 3 -0.67 1.10 -56.86
CA SER A 3 0.26 0.57 -55.85
C SER A 3 -0.56 -0.09 -54.76
N ASP A 4 -0.59 -1.39 -54.71
CA ASP A 4 -0.99 -2.17 -53.56
C ASP A 4 -0.04 -1.83 -52.40
N GLY A 5 -0.56 -1.11 -51.38
CA GLY A 5 0.06 -0.99 -50.06
C GLY A 5 0.02 -2.35 -49.37
N PRO A 6 0.97 -2.65 -48.48
CA PRO A 6 1.02 -3.92 -47.80
C PRO A 6 -0.24 -4.07 -46.91
N SER A 7 -1.16 -4.96 -47.28
CA SER A 7 -2.22 -5.44 -46.41
C SER A 7 -1.57 -6.23 -45.29
N SER A 8 -1.39 -5.63 -44.14
CA SER A 8 -1.00 -6.36 -42.92
C SER A 8 -2.12 -7.36 -42.60
N ASP A 9 -1.77 -8.65 -42.60
CA ASP A 9 -2.70 -9.73 -42.24
C ASP A 9 -3.21 -9.48 -40.79
N PRO A 10 -4.54 -9.34 -40.55
CA PRO A 10 -5.11 -9.13 -39.24
C PRO A 10 -4.67 -10.16 -38.20
N ARG A 11 -4.36 -11.38 -38.64
CA ARG A 11 -3.87 -12.46 -37.78
C ARG A 11 -2.46 -12.22 -37.25
N SER A 12 -1.60 -11.54 -37.99
CA SER A 12 -0.24 -11.21 -37.56
C SER A 12 -0.27 -10.12 -36.47
N SER A 13 -1.23 -9.19 -36.54
CA SER A 13 -1.45 -8.11 -35.57
C SER A 13 -2.04 -8.62 -34.25
N LEU A 14 -2.97 -9.58 -34.32
CA LEU A 14 -3.50 -10.24 -33.12
C LEU A 14 -2.42 -11.03 -32.39
N SER A 15 -1.51 -11.68 -33.12
CA SER A 15 -0.35 -12.36 -32.54
C SER A 15 0.57 -11.39 -31.79
N GLY A 16 0.75 -10.17 -32.30
CA GLY A 16 1.49 -9.10 -31.61
C GLY A 16 0.83 -8.66 -30.31
N ALA A 17 -0.49 -8.48 -30.33
CA ALA A 17 -1.25 -8.12 -29.14
C ALA A 17 -1.22 -9.23 -28.08
N ILE A 18 -1.30 -10.50 -28.47
CA ILE A 18 -1.17 -11.65 -27.57
C ILE A 18 0.22 -11.72 -26.96
N ALA A 19 1.27 -11.48 -27.77
CA ALA A 19 2.65 -11.45 -27.28
C ALA A 19 2.86 -10.33 -26.26
N ALA A 20 2.35 -9.13 -26.51
CA ALA A 20 2.40 -8.01 -25.57
C ALA A 20 1.69 -8.34 -24.25
N ALA A 21 0.53 -8.98 -24.30
CA ALA A 21 -0.21 -9.42 -23.11
C ALA A 21 0.49 -10.54 -22.32
N ALA A 22 1.36 -11.32 -22.98
CA ALA A 22 2.07 -12.47 -22.38
C ALA A 22 3.42 -12.12 -21.74
N THR A 23 4.06 -10.98 -22.09
CA THR A 23 5.42 -10.65 -21.67
C THR A 23 5.55 -10.25 -20.20
N GLY A 24 4.45 -9.96 -19.51
CA GLY A 24 4.47 -9.68 -18.06
C GLY A 24 5.00 -8.30 -17.66
N ASP A 25 5.18 -7.41 -18.61
CA ASP A 25 5.54 -6.00 -18.41
C ASP A 25 4.42 -5.23 -17.66
N SER A 26 4.65 -3.96 -17.37
CA SER A 26 3.65 -3.11 -16.72
C SER A 26 2.33 -3.10 -17.52
N LEU A 27 1.22 -2.83 -16.83
CA LEU A 27 -0.10 -2.74 -17.44
C LEU A 27 -0.11 -1.75 -18.60
N ASP A 28 0.52 -0.57 -18.43
CA ASP A 28 0.57 0.49 -19.43
C ASP A 28 1.24 0.01 -20.74
N VAL A 29 2.37 -0.67 -20.63
CA VAL A 29 3.10 -1.24 -21.79
C VAL A 29 2.25 -2.31 -22.49
N THR A 30 1.57 -3.14 -21.71
CA THR A 30 0.69 -4.19 -22.25
C THR A 30 -0.50 -3.58 -23.01
N LEU A 31 -1.21 -2.61 -22.40
CA LEU A 31 -2.36 -1.97 -23.03
C LEU A 31 -1.96 -1.15 -24.26
N GLN A 32 -0.81 -0.45 -24.19
CA GLN A 32 -0.27 0.27 -25.35
C GLN A 32 0.04 -0.68 -26.50
N GLY A 33 0.68 -1.81 -26.24
CA GLY A 33 0.97 -2.83 -27.25
C GLY A 33 -0.28 -3.44 -27.90
N ILE A 34 -1.34 -3.69 -27.12
CA ILE A 34 -2.64 -4.15 -27.62
C ILE A 34 -3.26 -3.09 -28.52
N LEU A 35 -3.20 -1.83 -28.11
CA LEU A 35 -3.77 -0.70 -28.85
C LEU A 35 -3.03 -0.44 -30.16
N ASP A 36 -1.70 -0.43 -30.14
CA ASP A 36 -0.84 -0.24 -31.31
C ASP A 36 -1.11 -1.32 -32.37
N ALA A 37 -1.18 -2.57 -31.92
CA ALA A 37 -1.51 -3.71 -32.78
C ALA A 37 -2.89 -3.55 -33.45
N GLY A 38 -3.88 -3.15 -32.65
CA GLY A 38 -5.25 -2.93 -33.15
C GLY A 38 -5.37 -1.75 -34.13
N VAL A 39 -4.78 -0.60 -33.79
CA VAL A 39 -4.76 0.58 -34.67
C VAL A 39 -4.08 0.25 -36.00
N SER A 40 -2.95 -0.43 -35.95
CA SER A 40 -2.22 -0.87 -37.16
C SER A 40 -3.02 -1.85 -38.00
N ALA A 41 -3.65 -2.87 -37.38
CA ALA A 41 -4.41 -3.90 -38.07
C ALA A 41 -5.66 -3.37 -38.77
N LEU A 42 -6.37 -2.45 -38.09
CA LEU A 42 -7.65 -1.93 -38.56
C LEU A 42 -7.52 -0.61 -39.32
N GLY A 43 -6.30 -0.08 -39.47
CA GLY A 43 -6.05 1.20 -40.11
C GLY A 43 -6.81 2.36 -39.45
N ALA A 44 -6.95 2.31 -38.14
CA ALA A 44 -7.58 3.39 -37.39
C ALA A 44 -6.65 4.62 -37.33
N ALA A 45 -7.23 5.82 -37.32
CA ALA A 45 -6.46 7.06 -37.16
C ALA A 45 -6.21 7.41 -35.70
N MET A 46 -7.09 6.96 -34.80
CA MET A 46 -6.99 7.17 -33.37
C MET A 46 -7.50 5.92 -32.63
N GLY A 47 -6.87 5.64 -31.51
CA GLY A 47 -7.34 4.64 -30.56
C GLY A 47 -7.07 5.09 -29.12
N ALA A 48 -7.91 4.63 -28.21
CA ALA A 48 -7.70 4.82 -26.77
C ALA A 48 -8.26 3.64 -25.97
N ILE A 49 -7.59 3.35 -24.87
CA ILE A 49 -8.08 2.44 -23.83
C ILE A 49 -8.22 3.26 -22.55
N LEU A 50 -9.40 3.21 -21.97
CA LEU A 50 -9.75 3.89 -20.74
C LEU A 50 -10.09 2.86 -19.66
N LEU A 51 -9.64 3.08 -18.44
CA LEU A 51 -9.95 2.23 -17.29
C LEU A 51 -10.77 3.00 -16.25
N GLN A 52 -11.61 2.28 -15.53
CA GLN A 52 -12.28 2.79 -14.34
C GLN A 52 -11.30 2.76 -13.16
N ASP A 53 -11.16 3.89 -12.48
CA ASP A 53 -10.43 3.96 -11.21
C ASP A 53 -11.40 3.46 -10.10
N PRO A 54 -11.03 2.45 -9.31
CA PRO A 54 -11.87 1.98 -8.22
C PRO A 54 -12.12 3.03 -7.13
N ASP A 55 -11.18 3.99 -6.96
CA ASP A 55 -11.21 5.00 -5.90
C ASP A 55 -11.75 6.37 -6.37
N ARG A 56 -11.93 6.55 -7.68
CA ARG A 56 -12.41 7.82 -8.26
C ARG A 56 -13.49 7.58 -9.29
N PRO A 57 -14.59 8.36 -9.26
CA PRO A 57 -15.59 8.28 -10.31
C PRO A 57 -15.01 8.78 -11.64
N GLY A 58 -15.23 8.02 -12.71
CA GLY A 58 -14.83 8.38 -14.06
C GLY A 58 -13.92 7.37 -14.75
N LEU A 59 -13.47 7.75 -15.94
CA LEU A 59 -12.55 6.96 -16.76
C LEU A 59 -11.21 7.71 -16.86
N THR A 60 -10.12 6.96 -16.71
CA THR A 60 -8.75 7.47 -16.86
C THR A 60 -8.13 6.90 -18.12
N LEU A 61 -7.31 7.69 -18.81
CA LEU A 61 -6.61 7.28 -20.03
C LEU A 61 -5.45 6.33 -19.66
N ALA A 62 -5.53 5.08 -20.11
CA ALA A 62 -4.51 4.07 -19.87
C ALA A 62 -3.58 3.85 -21.07
N ALA A 63 -4.09 3.99 -22.31
CA ALA A 63 -3.29 3.92 -23.52
C ALA A 63 -3.92 4.79 -24.63
N ALA A 64 -3.10 5.39 -25.47
CA ALA A 64 -3.57 6.25 -26.57
C ALA A 64 -2.66 6.19 -27.79
N VAL A 65 -3.30 6.26 -28.97
CA VAL A 65 -2.64 6.41 -30.28
C VAL A 65 -3.37 7.48 -31.07
N GLY A 66 -2.66 8.43 -31.67
CA GLY A 66 -3.26 9.47 -32.49
C GLY A 66 -4.08 10.52 -31.74
N VAL A 67 -4.06 10.53 -30.41
CA VAL A 67 -4.68 11.56 -29.57
C VAL A 67 -3.75 12.76 -29.50
N GLY A 68 -4.20 13.91 -30.04
CA GLY A 68 -3.33 15.10 -30.16
C GLY A 68 -3.08 15.82 -28.84
N ASP A 69 -4.12 16.09 -28.05
CA ASP A 69 -4.06 16.77 -26.77
C ASP A 69 -4.72 15.89 -25.70
N ALA A 70 -3.89 15.18 -24.93
CA ALA A 70 -4.35 14.24 -23.92
C ALA A 70 -5.16 14.95 -22.81
N ALA A 71 -4.75 16.14 -22.36
CA ALA A 71 -5.44 16.87 -21.30
C ALA A 71 -6.84 17.31 -21.74
N ARG A 72 -6.97 17.76 -22.97
CA ARG A 72 -8.25 18.11 -23.55
C ARG A 72 -9.14 16.87 -23.71
N PHE A 73 -8.58 15.78 -24.19
CA PHE A 73 -9.30 14.51 -24.34
C PHE A 73 -9.80 14.01 -22.99
N GLU A 74 -8.98 14.05 -21.94
CA GLU A 74 -9.40 13.69 -20.58
C GLU A 74 -10.53 14.58 -20.04
N ALA A 75 -10.51 15.87 -20.36
CA ALA A 75 -11.58 16.79 -19.98
C ALA A 75 -12.91 16.43 -20.70
N GLU A 76 -12.86 16.01 -21.96
CA GLU A 76 -14.04 15.58 -22.75
C GLU A 76 -14.62 14.26 -22.21
N LEU A 77 -13.79 13.38 -21.59
CA LEU A 77 -14.24 12.12 -20.98
C LEU A 77 -15.11 12.29 -19.73
N GLN A 78 -15.14 13.48 -19.14
CA GLN A 78 -16.01 13.79 -17.99
C GLN A 78 -17.50 13.90 -18.40
N ASP A 79 -17.80 14.00 -19.70
CA ASP A 79 -19.17 13.99 -20.20
C ASP A 79 -19.73 12.56 -20.15
N PRO A 80 -20.81 12.29 -19.37
CA PRO A 80 -21.44 10.97 -19.34
C PRO A 80 -22.01 10.53 -20.71
N ALA A 81 -22.25 11.47 -21.63
CA ALA A 81 -22.71 11.17 -23.00
C ALA A 81 -21.54 10.82 -23.95
N HIS A 82 -20.30 10.96 -23.49
CA HIS A 82 -19.14 10.57 -24.29
C HIS A 82 -19.18 9.08 -24.65
N PRO A 83 -18.85 8.67 -25.88
CA PRO A 83 -19.02 7.29 -26.37
C PRO A 83 -18.32 6.24 -25.48
N PHE A 84 -17.15 6.53 -24.94
CA PHE A 84 -16.44 5.66 -24.01
C PHE A 84 -17.25 5.44 -22.71
N ALA A 85 -17.78 6.50 -22.13
CA ALA A 85 -18.60 6.43 -20.92
C ALA A 85 -19.90 5.67 -21.16
N LEU A 86 -20.53 5.89 -22.31
CA LEU A 86 -21.73 5.15 -22.72
C LEU A 86 -21.46 3.65 -22.91
N ALA A 87 -20.33 3.26 -23.50
CA ALA A 87 -19.96 1.84 -23.65
C ALA A 87 -19.82 1.14 -22.30
N VAL A 88 -19.25 1.82 -21.30
CA VAL A 88 -19.16 1.32 -19.92
C VAL A 88 -20.54 1.24 -19.26
N ALA A 89 -21.32 2.31 -19.33
CA ALA A 89 -22.61 2.40 -18.66
C ALA A 89 -23.65 1.40 -19.22
N THR A 90 -23.68 1.24 -20.55
CA THR A 90 -24.63 0.33 -21.23
C THR A 90 -24.11 -1.10 -21.34
N ARG A 91 -22.84 -1.33 -21.15
CA ARG A 91 -22.13 -2.61 -21.37
C ARG A 91 -22.33 -3.16 -22.78
N THR A 92 -22.49 -2.27 -23.74
CA THR A 92 -22.80 -2.64 -25.12
C THR A 92 -21.77 -2.04 -26.07
N ALA A 93 -21.23 -2.88 -26.96
CA ALA A 93 -20.38 -2.43 -28.05
C ALA A 93 -21.19 -1.63 -29.06
N THR A 94 -20.67 -0.49 -29.46
CA THR A 94 -21.21 0.32 -30.54
C THR A 94 -20.19 0.38 -31.67
N PHE A 95 -20.71 0.18 -32.89
CA PHE A 95 -19.92 0.24 -34.13
C PHE A 95 -20.55 1.31 -35.04
N ASP A 96 -19.72 1.88 -35.89
CA ASP A 96 -20.16 2.83 -36.90
C ASP A 96 -20.83 4.09 -36.33
N ARG A 97 -20.48 4.50 -35.10
CA ARG A 97 -21.03 5.69 -34.49
C ARG A 97 -20.40 6.94 -35.10
N MET A 98 -21.22 7.74 -35.75
CA MET A 98 -20.83 9.05 -36.24
C MET A 98 -20.65 10.02 -35.06
N ALA A 99 -19.49 10.64 -34.94
CA ALA A 99 -19.23 11.72 -34.01
C ALA A 99 -18.60 12.90 -34.75
N ALA A 100 -18.82 14.11 -34.26
CA ALA A 100 -18.22 15.32 -34.81
C ALA A 100 -17.19 15.88 -33.83
N THR A 101 -16.04 16.29 -34.34
CA THR A 101 -15.10 17.05 -33.55
C THR A 101 -15.61 18.48 -33.37
N PRO A 102 -15.17 19.21 -32.31
CA PRO A 102 -15.45 20.65 -32.17
C PRO A 102 -14.98 21.51 -33.36
N ALA A 103 -14.04 20.98 -34.16
CA ALA A 103 -13.55 21.61 -35.39
C ALA A 103 -14.44 21.30 -36.63
N GLY A 104 -15.56 20.58 -36.46
CA GLY A 104 -16.52 20.29 -37.54
C GLY A 104 -16.16 19.09 -38.42
N SER A 105 -15.07 18.33 -38.09
CA SER A 105 -14.75 17.09 -38.81
C SER A 105 -15.62 15.94 -38.29
N SER A 106 -16.17 15.14 -39.17
CA SER A 106 -16.89 13.92 -38.80
C SER A 106 -15.95 12.74 -38.82
N PHE A 107 -16.04 11.86 -37.85
CA PHE A 107 -15.34 10.57 -37.80
C PHE A 107 -16.29 9.45 -37.43
N VAL A 108 -15.93 8.24 -37.80
CA VAL A 108 -16.66 7.03 -37.37
C VAL A 108 -15.85 6.36 -36.28
N GLY A 109 -16.54 5.98 -35.21
CA GLY A 109 -15.90 5.32 -34.06
C GLY A 109 -16.58 4.01 -33.68
N ALA A 110 -15.76 3.08 -33.20
CA ALA A 110 -16.21 1.87 -32.51
C ALA A 110 -15.78 1.97 -31.05
N TYR A 111 -16.71 1.68 -30.13
CA TYR A 111 -16.50 1.78 -28.69
C TYR A 111 -17.00 0.51 -28.02
N LEU A 112 -16.13 -0.17 -27.30
CA LEU A 112 -16.41 -1.46 -26.70
C LEU A 112 -16.12 -1.43 -25.19
N PRO A 113 -16.99 -2.01 -24.36
CA PRO A 113 -16.71 -2.17 -22.95
C PRO A 113 -15.62 -3.22 -22.73
N LEU A 114 -14.72 -2.97 -21.77
CA LEU A 114 -13.77 -3.95 -21.29
C LEU A 114 -14.43 -4.75 -20.16
N THR A 115 -15.04 -5.86 -20.51
CA THR A 115 -15.85 -6.67 -19.58
C THR A 115 -15.19 -8.02 -19.35
N ILE A 116 -15.18 -8.45 -18.11
CA ILE A 116 -14.78 -9.80 -17.67
C ILE A 116 -15.93 -10.44 -16.89
N THR A 117 -16.02 -11.75 -16.93
CA THR A 117 -16.92 -12.50 -16.05
C THR A 117 -16.13 -13.05 -14.86
N SER A 118 -16.40 -12.56 -13.65
CA SER A 118 -15.76 -13.02 -12.41
C SER A 118 -16.83 -13.55 -11.46
N ALA A 119 -16.67 -14.79 -11.01
CA ALA A 119 -17.63 -15.50 -10.14
C ALA A 119 -19.09 -15.49 -10.67
N GLY A 120 -19.28 -15.51 -11.98
CA GLY A 120 -20.61 -15.47 -12.62
C GLY A 120 -21.24 -14.09 -12.72
N VAL A 121 -20.49 -13.03 -12.41
CA VAL A 121 -20.91 -11.63 -12.54
C VAL A 121 -20.04 -10.93 -13.59
N ASP A 122 -20.68 -10.21 -14.51
CA ASP A 122 -19.98 -9.40 -15.48
C ASP A 122 -19.55 -8.06 -14.86
N VAL A 123 -18.24 -7.84 -14.85
CA VAL A 123 -17.61 -6.62 -14.36
C VAL A 123 -17.02 -5.86 -15.54
N THR A 124 -17.37 -4.60 -15.67
CA THR A 124 -16.79 -3.72 -16.67
C THR A 124 -15.65 -2.93 -16.05
N LEU A 125 -14.46 -3.02 -16.61
CA LEU A 125 -13.22 -2.41 -16.11
C LEU A 125 -12.88 -1.11 -16.83
N GLY A 126 -13.52 -0.83 -17.96
CA GLY A 126 -13.23 0.32 -18.79
C GLY A 126 -13.83 0.21 -20.18
N SER A 127 -13.24 0.91 -21.13
CA SER A 127 -13.63 0.83 -22.55
C SER A 127 -12.45 1.01 -23.50
N LEU A 128 -12.56 0.37 -24.65
CA LEU A 128 -11.67 0.55 -25.81
C LEU A 128 -12.42 1.28 -26.90
N GLY A 129 -11.82 2.27 -27.51
CA GLY A 129 -12.37 2.95 -28.66
C GLY A 129 -11.34 3.14 -29.77
N MET A 130 -11.81 3.04 -31.00
CA MET A 130 -11.02 3.37 -32.21
C MET A 130 -11.86 4.22 -33.15
N SER A 131 -11.20 5.10 -33.90
CA SER A 131 -11.88 5.96 -34.87
C SER A 131 -11.14 6.12 -36.19
N TRP A 132 -11.94 6.38 -37.22
CA TRP A 132 -11.49 6.55 -38.61
C TRP A 132 -11.97 7.91 -39.17
N PRO A 133 -11.16 8.59 -39.98
CA PRO A 133 -11.45 9.95 -40.43
C PRO A 133 -12.53 10.04 -41.48
N ALA A 134 -13.00 8.91 -42.02
CA ALA A 134 -14.03 8.84 -43.05
C ALA A 134 -15.09 7.80 -42.68
N PRO A 135 -16.37 8.02 -43.08
CA PRO A 135 -17.43 7.01 -42.93
C PRO A 135 -17.02 5.71 -43.60
N ARG A 136 -17.14 4.63 -42.87
CA ARG A 136 -16.91 3.26 -43.38
C ARG A 136 -17.75 2.28 -42.58
N ASP A 137 -18.18 1.21 -43.24
CA ASP A 137 -18.81 0.08 -42.56
C ASP A 137 -17.71 -0.90 -42.10
N LEU A 138 -17.74 -1.25 -40.83
CA LEU A 138 -16.85 -2.29 -40.28
C LEU A 138 -17.43 -3.66 -40.64
N GLY A 139 -16.59 -4.45 -41.33
CA GLY A 139 -16.92 -5.84 -41.66
C GLY A 139 -16.99 -6.75 -40.42
N ALA A 140 -17.59 -7.94 -40.59
CA ALA A 140 -17.72 -8.90 -39.49
C ALA A 140 -16.36 -9.27 -38.84
N GLU A 141 -15.32 -9.48 -39.66
CA GLU A 141 -13.97 -9.82 -39.21
C GLU A 141 -13.31 -8.67 -38.41
N GLU A 142 -13.53 -7.41 -38.83
CA GLU A 142 -13.02 -6.24 -38.13
C GLU A 142 -13.70 -6.06 -36.77
N ARG A 143 -15.03 -6.29 -36.72
CA ARG A 143 -15.81 -6.27 -35.45
C ARG A 143 -15.35 -7.36 -34.49
N GLU A 144 -15.09 -8.57 -34.99
CA GLU A 144 -14.56 -9.69 -34.19
C GLU A 144 -13.14 -9.39 -33.67
N THR A 145 -12.31 -8.75 -34.48
CA THR A 145 -10.99 -8.27 -34.07
C THR A 145 -11.09 -7.25 -32.95
N LEU A 146 -11.97 -6.27 -33.06
CA LEU A 146 -12.20 -5.27 -32.00
C LEU A 146 -12.67 -5.91 -30.68
N VAL A 147 -13.59 -6.88 -30.77
CA VAL A 147 -14.08 -7.62 -29.59
C VAL A 147 -12.94 -8.41 -28.94
N SER A 148 -12.09 -9.04 -29.75
CA SER A 148 -10.93 -9.78 -29.26
C SER A 148 -9.90 -8.88 -28.57
N LEU A 149 -9.62 -7.70 -29.14
CA LEU A 149 -8.74 -6.70 -28.53
C LEU A 149 -9.30 -6.16 -27.21
N ALA A 150 -10.60 -5.86 -27.17
CA ALA A 150 -11.26 -5.44 -25.94
C ALA A 150 -11.21 -6.52 -24.86
N SER A 151 -11.41 -7.78 -25.25
CA SER A 151 -11.28 -8.92 -24.32
C SER A 151 -9.86 -9.08 -23.78
N LEU A 152 -8.84 -8.95 -24.63
CA LEU A 152 -7.43 -9.00 -24.21
C LEU A 152 -7.10 -7.85 -23.26
N ALA A 153 -7.54 -6.64 -23.56
CA ALA A 153 -7.34 -5.48 -22.69
C ALA A 153 -8.05 -5.65 -21.33
N ALA A 154 -9.27 -6.21 -21.34
CA ALA A 154 -10.01 -6.51 -20.12
C ALA A 154 -9.29 -7.53 -19.25
N ILE A 155 -8.78 -8.61 -19.84
CA ILE A 155 -8.00 -9.64 -19.13
C ILE A 155 -6.69 -9.04 -18.56
N ALA A 156 -5.98 -8.21 -19.31
CA ALA A 156 -4.76 -7.55 -18.84
C ALA A 156 -5.06 -6.62 -17.66
N ALA A 157 -6.10 -5.82 -17.75
CA ALA A 157 -6.52 -4.91 -16.67
C ALA A 157 -6.94 -5.68 -15.40
N ASP A 158 -7.71 -6.75 -15.54
CA ASP A 158 -8.13 -7.58 -14.39
C ASP A 158 -6.94 -8.27 -13.72
N ARG A 159 -6.02 -8.83 -14.52
CA ARG A 159 -4.79 -9.43 -13.98
C ARG A 159 -3.97 -8.44 -13.17
N ALA A 160 -3.80 -7.23 -13.66
CA ALA A 160 -3.08 -6.18 -12.95
C ALA A 160 -3.80 -5.78 -11.65
N ARG A 161 -5.12 -5.62 -11.69
CA ARG A 161 -5.96 -5.34 -10.52
C ARG A 161 -5.84 -6.42 -9.45
N LEU A 162 -5.89 -7.70 -9.84
CA LEU A 162 -5.74 -8.83 -8.93
C LEU A 162 -4.32 -8.89 -8.34
N ALA A 163 -3.30 -8.65 -9.14
CA ALA A 163 -1.91 -8.60 -8.69
C ALA A 163 -1.68 -7.49 -7.66
N SER A 164 -2.21 -6.28 -7.91
CA SER A 164 -2.13 -5.15 -6.98
C SER A 164 -2.83 -5.48 -5.64
N SER A 165 -4.06 -5.97 -5.70
CA SER A 165 -4.81 -6.32 -4.49
C SER A 165 -4.15 -7.45 -3.68
N THR A 166 -3.46 -8.38 -4.35
CA THR A 166 -2.71 -9.46 -3.69
C THR A 166 -1.45 -8.92 -3.03
N ALA A 167 -0.72 -8.02 -3.69
CA ALA A 167 0.46 -7.35 -3.13
C ALA A 167 0.10 -6.52 -1.89
N GLU A 168 -0.94 -5.69 -1.96
CA GLU A 168 -1.44 -4.89 -0.85
C GLU A 168 -1.84 -5.75 0.35
N ARG A 169 -2.54 -6.87 0.10
CA ARG A 169 -2.88 -7.83 1.16
C ARG A 169 -1.65 -8.47 1.77
N SER A 170 -0.67 -8.86 0.94
CA SER A 170 0.58 -9.45 1.43
C SER A 170 1.36 -8.47 2.31
N GLU A 171 1.52 -7.22 1.86
CA GLU A 171 2.15 -6.16 2.65
C GLU A 171 1.39 -5.85 3.93
N TRP A 172 0.04 -5.86 3.87
CA TRP A 172 -0.80 -5.68 5.06
C TRP A 172 -0.58 -6.82 6.06
N PHE A 173 -0.59 -8.09 5.58
CA PHE A 173 -0.32 -9.25 6.43
C PHE A 173 1.10 -9.23 7.02
N GLU A 174 2.11 -8.84 6.24
CA GLU A 174 3.48 -8.69 6.74
C GLU A 174 3.57 -7.62 7.83
N ARG A 175 2.96 -6.45 7.60
CA ARG A 175 2.91 -5.40 8.62
C ARG A 175 2.21 -5.89 9.89
N MET A 176 1.02 -6.48 9.78
CA MET A 176 0.28 -7.03 10.92
C MET A 176 1.03 -8.16 11.64
N ALA A 177 1.85 -8.93 10.90
CA ALA A 177 2.65 -10.01 11.50
C ALA A 177 3.82 -9.49 12.33
N HIS A 178 4.34 -8.28 12.05
CA HIS A 178 5.57 -7.78 12.62
C HIS A 178 5.44 -6.48 13.42
N THR A 179 4.41 -5.67 13.17
CA THR A 179 4.24 -4.37 13.81
C THR A 179 2.90 -4.24 14.53
N ASP A 180 2.84 -3.33 15.50
CA ASP A 180 1.59 -2.89 16.13
C ASP A 180 0.86 -1.92 15.18
N PRO A 181 -0.42 -2.15 14.87
CA PRO A 181 -1.15 -1.37 13.86
C PRO A 181 -1.44 0.08 14.27
N LEU A 182 -1.45 0.39 15.57
CA LEU A 182 -1.71 1.74 16.07
C LEU A 182 -0.46 2.62 16.00
N THR A 183 0.69 2.03 16.41
CA THR A 183 1.93 2.79 16.65
C THR A 183 2.99 2.57 15.57
N GLY A 184 2.88 1.51 14.76
CA GLY A 184 3.88 1.14 13.76
C GLY A 184 5.17 0.54 14.32
N LEU A 185 5.32 0.47 15.64
CA LEU A 185 6.45 -0.16 16.31
C LEU A 185 6.39 -1.70 16.16
N ALA A 186 7.47 -2.39 16.50
CA ALA A 186 7.46 -3.85 16.55
C ALA A 186 6.36 -4.35 17.52
N ASN A 187 5.62 -5.39 17.14
CA ASN A 187 4.65 -6.02 18.01
C ASN A 187 5.35 -6.97 19.02
N GLU A 188 4.62 -7.43 20.03
CA GLU A 188 5.11 -8.33 21.08
C GLU A 188 5.86 -9.55 20.51
N ARG A 189 5.29 -10.20 19.49
CA ARG A 189 5.89 -11.38 18.85
C ARG A 189 7.25 -11.07 18.22
N THR A 190 7.37 -9.95 17.55
CA THR A 190 8.61 -9.52 16.90
C THR A 190 9.68 -9.16 17.93
N VAL A 191 9.30 -8.40 18.96
CA VAL A 191 10.20 -8.06 20.05
C VAL A 191 10.72 -9.31 20.77
N GLY A 192 9.84 -10.25 21.11
CA GLY A 192 10.25 -11.50 21.78
C GLY A 192 11.30 -12.27 20.97
N ARG A 193 11.08 -12.39 19.65
CA ARG A 193 12.04 -13.05 18.76
C ARG A 193 13.38 -12.29 18.68
N ILE A 194 13.35 -10.97 18.64
CA ILE A 194 14.58 -10.15 18.61
C ILE A 194 15.32 -10.26 19.93
N LEU A 195 14.64 -10.21 21.06
CA LEU A 195 15.24 -10.38 22.37
C LEU A 195 15.99 -11.72 22.46
N GLU A 196 15.36 -12.83 22.09
CA GLU A 196 15.99 -14.16 22.08
C GLU A 196 17.25 -14.19 21.19
N LEU A 197 17.19 -13.59 19.99
CA LEU A 197 18.34 -13.52 19.08
C LEU A 197 19.50 -12.69 19.66
N GLU A 198 19.23 -11.54 20.26
CA GLU A 198 20.25 -10.68 20.85
C GLU A 198 20.86 -11.31 22.11
N LEU A 199 20.07 -11.98 22.95
CA LEU A 199 20.60 -12.73 24.10
C LEU A 199 21.51 -13.88 23.66
N ALA A 200 21.10 -14.66 22.66
CA ALA A 200 21.92 -15.73 22.11
C ALA A 200 23.21 -15.19 21.47
N ARG A 201 23.16 -14.04 20.83
CA ARG A 201 24.34 -13.36 20.27
C ARG A 201 25.25 -12.88 21.36
N ALA A 202 24.71 -12.19 22.36
CA ALA A 202 25.47 -11.63 23.49
C ALA A 202 26.15 -12.74 24.31
N GLY A 203 25.45 -13.85 24.57
CA GLY A 203 26.02 -15.01 25.26
C GLY A 203 27.22 -15.63 24.53
N ARG A 204 27.19 -15.65 23.18
CA ARG A 204 28.36 -16.13 22.40
C ARG A 204 29.54 -15.14 22.36
N GLN A 205 29.25 -13.84 22.42
CA GLN A 205 30.24 -12.77 22.29
C GLN A 205 30.78 -12.27 23.64
N GLY A 206 30.18 -12.69 24.75
CA GLY A 206 30.46 -12.15 26.06
C GLY A 206 30.08 -10.66 26.20
N SER A 207 29.06 -10.22 25.47
CA SER A 207 28.55 -8.85 25.47
C SER A 207 27.27 -8.72 26.29
N GLU A 208 26.81 -7.50 26.50
CA GLU A 208 25.61 -7.19 27.26
C GLU A 208 24.44 -6.89 26.34
N VAL A 209 23.23 -7.07 26.85
CA VAL A 209 21.94 -6.58 26.25
C VAL A 209 21.16 -5.88 27.34
N SER A 210 20.67 -4.70 27.08
CA SER A 210 19.75 -3.98 27.96
C SER A 210 18.31 -4.17 27.50
N LEU A 211 17.42 -4.42 28.45
CA LEU A 211 15.98 -4.41 28.30
C LEU A 211 15.40 -3.25 29.10
N ALA A 212 14.48 -2.47 28.53
CA ALA A 212 13.70 -1.51 29.27
C ALA A 212 12.21 -1.72 28.96
N LEU A 213 11.40 -1.82 29.99
CA LEU A 213 9.94 -1.84 29.91
C LEU A 213 9.42 -0.46 30.29
N PHE A 214 8.48 0.06 29.51
CA PHE A 214 7.84 1.34 29.74
C PHE A 214 6.33 1.14 29.87
N ASP A 215 5.70 1.92 30.70
CA ASP A 215 4.25 1.94 30.88
C ASP A 215 3.77 3.39 30.98
N VAL A 216 2.70 3.71 30.25
CA VAL A 216 2.16 5.06 30.25
C VAL A 216 1.38 5.31 31.53
N ASP A 217 1.84 6.27 32.32
CA ASP A 217 1.24 6.59 33.61
C ASP A 217 -0.20 7.07 33.46
N ASP A 218 -1.10 6.59 34.31
CA ASP A 218 -2.52 6.97 34.36
C ASP A 218 -3.28 6.80 33.03
N PHE A 219 -2.80 5.92 32.12
CA PHE A 219 -3.39 5.73 30.79
C PHE A 219 -4.86 5.31 30.85
N ARG A 220 -5.21 4.42 31.78
CA ARG A 220 -6.60 4.00 31.98
C ARG A 220 -7.50 5.19 32.33
N SER A 221 -7.05 6.07 33.23
CA SER A 221 -7.78 7.30 33.61
C SER A 221 -7.94 8.23 32.41
N ALA A 222 -6.92 8.34 31.54
CA ALA A 222 -7.03 9.14 30.31
C ALA A 222 -8.13 8.62 29.41
N ASN A 223 -8.20 7.29 29.16
CA ASN A 223 -9.26 6.68 28.37
C ASN A 223 -10.66 6.86 28.96
N GLU A 224 -10.79 6.72 30.29
CA GLU A 224 -12.09 6.85 30.97
C GLU A 224 -12.61 8.30 30.97
N THR A 225 -11.72 9.30 31.01
CA THR A 225 -12.09 10.72 31.12
C THR A 225 -12.20 11.37 29.73
N GLU A 226 -11.24 11.14 28.85
CA GLU A 226 -11.07 11.86 27.58
C GLU A 226 -11.50 11.01 26.35
N GLY A 227 -11.70 9.71 26.56
CA GLY A 227 -12.07 8.75 25.50
C GLY A 227 -10.89 8.08 24.80
N HIS A 228 -11.18 6.98 24.11
CA HIS A 228 -10.16 6.13 23.47
C HIS A 228 -9.38 6.84 22.35
N GLU A 229 -9.99 7.81 21.66
CA GLU A 229 -9.28 8.57 20.61
C GLU A 229 -8.11 9.38 21.17
N VAL A 230 -8.28 9.96 22.37
CA VAL A 230 -7.22 10.67 23.08
C VAL A 230 -6.16 9.70 23.57
N GLY A 231 -6.54 8.53 24.08
CA GLY A 231 -5.62 7.46 24.44
C GLY A 231 -4.77 7.01 23.27
N ASP A 232 -5.38 6.80 22.11
CA ASP A 232 -4.68 6.44 20.87
C ASP A 232 -3.67 7.52 20.43
N ASP A 233 -4.02 8.81 20.58
CA ASP A 233 -3.09 9.92 20.28
C ASP A 233 -1.91 9.94 21.26
N ILE A 234 -2.13 9.68 22.54
CA ILE A 234 -1.07 9.53 23.55
C ILE A 234 -0.14 8.40 23.14
N LEU A 235 -0.65 7.22 22.81
CA LEU A 235 0.17 6.06 22.43
C LEU A 235 0.99 6.33 21.17
N ARG A 236 0.43 7.01 20.16
CA ARG A 236 1.17 7.39 18.94
C ARG A 236 2.31 8.35 19.23
N ARG A 237 2.10 9.33 20.12
CA ARG A 237 3.15 10.30 20.51
C ARG A 237 4.26 9.63 21.33
N VAL A 238 3.90 8.77 22.28
CA VAL A 238 4.89 7.98 23.04
C VAL A 238 5.71 7.11 22.09
N ALA A 239 5.08 6.43 21.16
CA ALA A 239 5.75 5.61 20.14
C ALA A 239 6.72 6.42 19.26
N ALA A 240 6.34 7.63 18.86
CA ALA A 240 7.20 8.52 18.07
C ALA A 240 8.47 8.91 18.87
N VAL A 241 8.32 9.32 20.15
CA VAL A 241 9.46 9.64 21.00
C VAL A 241 10.38 8.43 21.22
N LEU A 242 9.79 7.24 21.42
CA LEU A 242 10.56 6.00 21.53
C LEU A 242 11.40 5.76 20.27
N ALA A 243 10.78 5.84 19.08
CA ALA A 243 11.45 5.63 17.81
C ALA A 243 12.58 6.64 17.55
N GLU A 244 12.38 7.91 17.90
CA GLU A 244 13.39 8.98 17.76
C GLU A 244 14.51 8.89 18.79
N SER A 245 14.25 8.25 19.94
CA SER A 245 15.20 8.14 21.05
C SER A 245 16.17 6.99 20.92
N VAL A 246 16.09 6.13 19.91
CA VAL A 246 16.88 4.91 19.79
C VAL A 246 17.79 4.92 18.56
N ARG A 247 18.78 4.02 18.54
CA ARG A 247 19.68 3.83 17.41
C ARG A 247 19.09 2.80 16.44
N LEU A 248 19.62 2.75 15.23
CA LEU A 248 19.21 1.77 14.21
C LEU A 248 19.36 0.29 14.66
N VAL A 249 20.30 0.03 15.59
CA VAL A 249 20.56 -1.31 16.14
C VAL A 249 19.67 -1.67 17.33
N ASP A 250 18.99 -0.68 17.91
CA ASP A 250 18.06 -0.88 19.02
C ASP A 250 16.68 -1.22 18.45
N THR A 251 15.90 -1.98 19.18
CA THR A 251 14.54 -2.31 18.80
C THR A 251 13.57 -1.78 19.84
N VAL A 252 12.54 -1.07 19.38
CA VAL A 252 11.42 -0.64 20.21
C VAL A 252 10.13 -1.29 19.73
N GLY A 253 9.25 -1.65 20.66
CA GLY A 253 7.99 -2.28 20.36
C GLY A 253 6.91 -1.95 21.38
N ARG A 254 5.66 -2.27 21.01
CA ARG A 254 4.50 -2.24 21.91
C ARG A 254 4.07 -3.66 22.20
N ILE A 255 3.99 -4.01 23.49
CA ILE A 255 3.73 -5.37 23.95
C ILE A 255 2.42 -5.51 24.70
N GLY A 256 1.75 -4.42 25.00
CA GLY A 256 0.49 -4.37 25.73
C GLY A 256 -0.37 -3.16 25.35
N GLY A 257 -1.43 -2.92 26.11
CA GLY A 257 -2.32 -1.78 25.91
C GLY A 257 -1.58 -0.44 25.96
N ASP A 258 -0.81 -0.25 27.02
CA ASP A 258 -0.04 0.95 27.36
C ASP A 258 1.45 0.63 27.63
N GLU A 259 1.87 -0.61 27.33
CA GLU A 259 3.21 -1.11 27.59
C GLU A 259 4.08 -1.11 26.35
N PHE A 260 5.28 -0.55 26.47
CA PHE A 260 6.32 -0.52 25.45
C PHE A 260 7.60 -1.15 25.95
N VAL A 261 8.44 -1.54 25.00
CA VAL A 261 9.71 -2.22 25.31
C VAL A 261 10.83 -1.70 24.41
N LEU A 262 12.02 -1.63 24.98
CA LEU A 262 13.28 -1.40 24.28
C LEU A 262 14.18 -2.61 24.48
N VAL A 263 14.73 -3.13 23.41
CA VAL A 263 15.86 -4.09 23.40
C VAL A 263 17.05 -3.40 22.77
N ALA A 264 18.11 -3.19 23.54
CA ALA A 264 19.30 -2.47 23.11
C ALA A 264 20.58 -3.32 23.35
N PRO A 265 21.35 -3.66 22.30
CA PRO A 265 22.67 -4.26 22.46
C PRO A 265 23.60 -3.35 23.27
N GLY A 266 24.22 -3.90 24.30
CA GLY A 266 25.11 -3.18 25.23
C GLY A 266 24.44 -2.75 26.54
N SER A 267 25.12 -1.93 27.33
CA SER A 267 24.74 -1.52 28.70
C SER A 267 24.02 -0.18 28.81
N ALA A 268 23.63 0.42 27.67
CA ALA A 268 23.14 1.80 27.67
C ALA A 268 21.60 1.92 27.91
N GLY A 269 20.91 0.83 28.23
CA GLY A 269 19.44 0.80 28.33
C GLY A 269 18.85 1.83 29.26
N THR A 270 19.39 1.99 30.46
CA THR A 270 18.91 2.98 31.45
C THR A 270 19.07 4.42 30.95
N MET A 271 20.19 4.71 30.28
CA MET A 271 20.40 6.05 29.70
C MET A 271 19.39 6.33 28.57
N VAL A 272 19.11 5.33 27.74
CA VAL A 272 18.08 5.45 26.70
C VAL A 272 16.70 5.60 27.34
N ALA A 273 16.36 4.83 28.38
CA ALA A 273 15.09 4.93 29.08
C ALA A 273 14.87 6.33 29.65
N ARG A 274 15.87 6.93 30.26
CA ARG A 274 15.80 8.33 30.77
C ARG A 274 15.61 9.33 29.64
N ARG A 275 16.31 9.18 28.52
CA ARG A 275 16.14 10.03 27.33
C ARG A 275 14.73 9.96 26.78
N VAL A 276 14.14 8.77 26.72
CA VAL A 276 12.74 8.55 26.31
C VAL A 276 11.80 9.28 27.27
N GLN A 277 11.97 9.10 28.57
CA GLN A 277 11.18 9.76 29.60
C GLN A 277 11.25 11.29 29.48
N ASP A 278 12.46 11.85 29.35
CA ASP A 278 12.65 13.29 29.16
C ASP A 278 11.93 13.80 27.91
N GLY A 279 12.04 13.05 26.79
CA GLY A 279 11.37 13.37 25.54
C GLY A 279 9.85 13.35 25.66
N ILE A 280 9.28 12.36 26.36
CA ILE A 280 7.83 12.28 26.59
C ILE A 280 7.34 13.40 27.50
N THR A 281 8.08 13.71 28.57
CA THR A 281 7.74 14.82 29.49
C THR A 281 7.77 16.17 28.78
N ALA A 282 8.60 16.33 27.74
CA ALA A 282 8.68 17.54 26.92
C ALA A 282 7.54 17.67 25.88
N LEU A 283 6.72 16.63 25.70
CA LEU A 283 5.60 16.69 24.77
C LEU A 283 4.57 17.74 25.19
N PRO A 284 3.95 18.44 24.23
CA PRO A 284 2.77 19.27 24.53
C PRO A 284 1.66 18.42 25.17
N ALA A 285 0.95 19.04 26.11
CA ALA A 285 -0.20 18.39 26.75
C ALA A 285 -1.21 17.87 25.69
N VAL A 286 -1.75 16.68 25.92
CA VAL A 286 -2.79 16.07 25.09
C VAL A 286 -4.12 16.23 25.84
N ALA A 287 -5.10 16.88 25.23
CA ALA A 287 -6.39 17.22 25.87
C ALA A 287 -6.22 17.91 27.24
N GLY A 288 -5.15 18.73 27.42
CA GLY A 288 -4.84 19.39 28.67
C GLY A 288 -4.10 18.54 29.73
N ARG A 289 -3.82 17.27 29.43
CA ARG A 289 -3.11 16.31 30.28
C ARG A 289 -1.62 16.24 29.89
N THR A 290 -0.73 16.32 30.88
CA THR A 290 0.69 16.00 30.71
C THR A 290 0.86 14.48 30.61
N VAL A 291 1.57 14.02 29.59
CA VAL A 291 1.89 12.60 29.42
C VAL A 291 3.19 12.28 30.12
N SER A 292 3.23 11.18 30.85
CA SER A 292 4.46 10.62 31.44
C SER A 292 4.50 9.11 31.25
N VAL A 293 5.70 8.53 31.34
CA VAL A 293 5.93 7.10 31.34
C VAL A 293 6.85 6.72 32.49
N SER A 294 6.56 5.61 33.15
CA SER A 294 7.49 4.98 34.08
C SER A 294 8.24 3.86 33.38
N ALA A 295 9.50 3.63 33.75
CA ALA A 295 10.32 2.60 33.12
C ALA A 295 11.10 1.76 34.13
N GLY A 296 11.19 0.44 33.84
CA GLY A 296 12.04 -0.51 34.52
C GLY A 296 13.11 -1.06 33.58
N THR A 297 14.38 -1.08 34.00
CA THR A 297 15.47 -1.55 33.17
C THR A 297 16.22 -2.73 33.81
N ALA A 298 16.67 -3.68 32.96
CA ALA A 298 17.47 -4.84 33.34
C ALA A 298 18.53 -5.11 32.27
N ARG A 299 19.64 -5.76 32.69
CA ARG A 299 20.80 -6.08 31.83
C ARG A 299 21.14 -7.56 31.83
N PHE A 300 21.29 -8.11 30.65
CA PHE A 300 21.90 -9.43 30.47
C PHE A 300 23.43 -9.27 30.46
N PRO A 301 24.21 -10.18 31.10
CA PRO A 301 23.74 -11.33 31.87
C PRO A 301 23.59 -11.03 33.37
N LEU A 302 23.71 -9.76 33.79
CA LEU A 302 23.77 -9.35 35.19
C LEU A 302 22.48 -9.62 35.96
N ASP A 303 21.33 -9.23 35.36
CA ASP A 303 19.99 -9.24 35.99
C ASP A 303 19.15 -10.43 35.52
N GLY A 304 19.66 -11.20 34.57
CA GLY A 304 18.99 -12.40 34.04
C GLY A 304 19.81 -13.06 32.95
N THR A 305 19.69 -14.40 32.82
CA THR A 305 20.48 -15.19 31.88
C THR A 305 19.66 -15.68 30.67
N ASP A 306 18.37 -15.43 30.67
CA ASP A 306 17.42 -15.76 29.61
C ASP A 306 16.33 -14.68 29.49
N SER A 307 15.49 -14.81 28.48
CA SER A 307 14.41 -13.85 28.20
C SER A 307 13.43 -13.70 29.37
N ALA A 308 13.05 -14.82 30.00
CA ALA A 308 12.05 -14.83 31.08
C ALA A 308 12.57 -14.13 32.35
N SER A 309 13.79 -14.47 32.78
CA SER A 309 14.43 -13.86 33.96
C SER A 309 14.71 -12.37 33.74
N LEU A 310 15.13 -11.99 32.53
CA LEU A 310 15.42 -10.59 32.21
C LEU A 310 14.14 -9.73 32.18
N ILE A 311 13.06 -10.25 31.62
CA ILE A 311 11.75 -9.59 31.62
C ILE A 311 11.21 -9.45 33.06
N ALA A 312 11.32 -10.49 33.87
CA ALA A 312 10.91 -10.44 35.28
C ALA A 312 11.66 -9.35 36.05
N ALA A 313 13.00 -9.29 35.88
CA ALA A 313 13.84 -8.28 36.52
C ALA A 313 13.46 -6.83 36.09
N ALA A 314 13.17 -6.63 34.79
CA ALA A 314 12.71 -5.32 34.29
C ALA A 314 11.29 -4.98 34.80
N THR A 315 10.39 -5.97 34.94
CA THR A 315 9.04 -5.79 35.47
C THR A 315 9.07 -5.40 36.95
N ASP A 316 9.92 -6.05 37.76
CA ASP A 316 10.13 -5.68 39.16
C ASP A 316 10.68 -4.26 39.29
N ALA A 317 11.62 -3.89 38.42
CA ALA A 317 12.15 -2.53 38.36
C ALA A 317 11.05 -1.51 37.97
N LEU A 318 10.21 -1.81 36.98
CA LEU A 318 9.08 -0.96 36.58
C LEU A 318 8.07 -0.76 37.73
N THR A 319 7.79 -1.83 38.47
CA THR A 319 6.92 -1.77 39.65
C THR A 319 7.49 -0.82 40.72
N ARG A 320 8.83 -0.86 40.97
CA ARG A 320 9.48 0.09 41.88
C ARG A 320 9.44 1.52 41.34
N ALA A 321 9.65 1.69 40.02
CA ALA A 321 9.55 3.00 39.39
C ALA A 321 8.16 3.60 39.65
N LYS A 322 7.08 2.89 39.33
CA LYS A 322 5.72 3.32 39.58
C LYS A 322 5.43 3.65 41.06
N SER A 323 5.99 2.89 41.98
CA SER A 323 5.85 3.14 43.42
C SER A 323 6.57 4.42 43.89
N GLY A 324 7.59 4.84 43.17
CA GLY A 324 8.34 6.09 43.41
C GLY A 324 7.65 7.33 42.87
N GLY A 325 6.57 7.18 42.09
CA GLY A 325 5.81 8.25 41.46
C GLY A 325 5.83 8.15 39.93
N ALA A 326 4.83 8.79 39.32
CA ALA A 326 4.74 8.85 37.85
C ALA A 326 5.98 9.49 37.21
N GLY A 327 6.35 9.03 36.03
CA GLY A 327 7.47 9.57 35.30
C GLY A 327 8.82 9.21 35.92
N SER A 328 9.00 7.99 36.40
CA SER A 328 10.26 7.56 37.02
C SER A 328 10.92 6.37 36.30
N VAL A 329 12.25 6.25 36.44
CA VAL A 329 13.04 5.15 35.88
C VAL A 329 13.80 4.45 37.00
N ALA A 330 13.58 3.12 37.13
CA ALA A 330 14.31 2.30 38.07
C ALA A 330 15.13 1.22 37.32
N GLU A 331 16.29 0.92 37.88
CA GLU A 331 17.15 -0.20 37.41
C GLU A 331 16.82 -1.46 38.23
N SER A 332 16.98 -2.63 37.60
CA SER A 332 16.95 -3.89 38.36
C SER A 332 17.99 -3.84 39.50
N GLU A 333 17.57 -4.27 40.68
CA GLU A 333 18.50 -4.49 41.78
C GLU A 333 19.10 -5.89 41.60
N THR A 334 20.40 -5.94 41.25
CA THR A 334 21.12 -7.19 41.21
C THR A 334 21.04 -7.86 42.57
N THR A 335 20.18 -8.89 42.69
CA THR A 335 20.29 -9.77 43.87
C THR A 335 21.60 -10.51 43.72
N ALA A 336 22.64 -9.99 44.38
CA ALA A 336 23.89 -10.74 44.51
C ALA A 336 23.53 -12.11 45.07
N GLY A 337 23.58 -13.12 44.19
CA GLY A 337 23.24 -14.49 44.53
C GLY A 337 24.06 -14.95 45.70
N ALA A 338 23.36 -15.43 46.71
CA ALA A 338 23.93 -16.13 47.83
C ALA A 338 24.54 -17.47 47.42
#